data_354d6eb784eaa4019d4ae2f2ed673dfd
#
_entry.id   354d6eb784eaa4019d4ae2f2ed673dfd
#
_cell.length_a   1.000
_cell.length_b   1.000
_cell.length_c   1.000
_cell.angle_alpha   90.00
_cell.angle_beta   90.00
_cell.angle_gamma   90.00
#
_symmetry.space_group_name_H-M   'P 1'
#
loop_
_entity.id
_entity.type
_entity.pdbx_description
1 polymer ?
#
loop_
_entity_poly.entity_id
_entity_poly.type
_entity_poly.pdbx_seq_one_letter_code
_entity_poly.pdbx_strand_id
1 'polypeptide(L)'
;MRRDEILAKLRALKPWLAQQGIARVRLFGSYARDEAHLDSDIDLLVNLSRPLGLDQFRVEDELGTKLGAKVQMVTDAALTNRIIRQRALAEAIDA
;
A
#
# COMPACT_ATOMS: atom_id res chain seq x y z
N MET A 1 -2.51 -14.26 -5.64
CA MET A 1 -2.12 -13.10 -6.46
C MET A 1 -0.64 -12.86 -6.26
N ARG A 2 0.06 -12.57 -7.33
CA ARG A 2 1.52 -12.40 -7.28
C ARG A 2 1.88 -10.92 -7.21
N ARG A 3 3.13 -10.64 -6.78
CA ARG A 3 3.66 -9.28 -6.68
C ARG A 3 3.41 -8.44 -7.93
N ASP A 4 3.75 -8.99 -9.11
CA ASP A 4 3.63 -8.25 -10.37
C ASP A 4 2.19 -7.92 -10.73
N GLU A 5 1.24 -8.79 -10.37
CA GLU A 5 -0.19 -8.53 -10.58
C GLU A 5 -0.67 -7.36 -9.71
N ILE A 6 -0.24 -7.32 -8.46
CA ILE A 6 -0.59 -6.24 -7.54
C ILE A 6 -0.02 -4.92 -8.04
N LEU A 7 1.25 -4.91 -8.45
CA LEU A 7 1.89 -3.71 -8.99
C LEU A 7 1.19 -3.19 -10.24
N ALA A 8 0.80 -4.10 -11.15
CA ALA A 8 0.08 -3.73 -12.36
C ALA A 8 -1.28 -3.11 -12.02
N LYS A 9 -2.02 -3.70 -11.09
CA LYS A 9 -3.32 -3.17 -10.64
C LYS A 9 -3.18 -1.81 -9.97
N LEU A 10 -2.16 -1.64 -9.12
CA LEU A 10 -1.90 -0.36 -8.47
C LEU A 10 -1.56 0.73 -9.49
N ARG A 11 -0.77 0.40 -10.50
CA ARG A 11 -0.44 1.35 -11.57
C ARG A 11 -1.68 1.78 -12.33
N ALA A 12 -2.57 0.85 -12.62
CA ALA A 12 -3.84 1.15 -13.29
C ALA A 12 -4.77 2.00 -12.42
N LEU A 13 -4.65 1.91 -11.10
CA LEU A 13 -5.48 2.64 -10.14
C LEU A 13 -4.90 4.00 -9.72
N LYS A 14 -3.76 4.41 -10.26
CA LYS A 14 -3.13 5.69 -9.88
C LYS A 14 -4.06 6.89 -9.99
N PRO A 15 -4.86 7.07 -11.05
CA PRO A 15 -5.80 8.20 -11.12
C PRO A 15 -6.82 8.16 -9.98
N TRP A 16 -7.36 6.99 -9.66
CA TRP A 16 -8.29 6.84 -8.54
C TRP A 16 -7.61 7.14 -7.21
N LEU A 17 -6.40 6.62 -7.00
CA LEU A 17 -5.61 6.87 -5.79
C LEU A 17 -5.34 8.36 -5.60
N ALA A 18 -5.00 9.07 -6.67
CA ALA A 18 -4.79 10.52 -6.62
C ALA A 18 -6.05 11.25 -6.17
N GLN A 19 -7.23 10.83 -6.66
CA GLN A 19 -8.52 11.38 -6.25
C GLN A 19 -8.77 11.16 -4.75
N GLN A 20 -8.28 10.06 -4.20
CA GLN A 20 -8.42 9.75 -2.78
C GLN A 20 -7.39 10.48 -1.89
N GLY A 21 -6.48 11.23 -2.48
CA GLY A 21 -5.45 11.94 -1.72
C GLY A 21 -4.17 11.16 -1.52
N ILE A 22 -3.94 10.11 -2.29
CA ILE A 22 -2.71 9.31 -2.24
C ILE A 22 -1.80 9.76 -3.37
N ALA A 23 -0.70 10.44 -3.00
CA ALA A 23 0.26 10.98 -3.97
C ALA A 23 1.26 9.93 -4.44
N ARG A 24 1.61 8.97 -3.59
CA ARG A 24 2.56 7.92 -3.90
C ARG A 24 2.17 6.64 -3.18
N VAL A 25 2.30 5.51 -3.85
CA VAL A 25 2.06 4.19 -3.28
C VAL A 25 3.22 3.26 -3.59
N ARG A 26 3.68 2.55 -2.57
CA ARG A 26 4.73 1.54 -2.69
C ARG A 26 4.27 0.26 -2.03
N LEU A 27 4.56 -0.86 -2.66
CA LEU A 27 4.27 -2.19 -2.11
C LEU A 27 5.43 -2.61 -1.21
N PHE A 28 5.13 -3.06 0.00
CA PHE A 28 6.14 -3.63 0.89
C PHE A 28 5.59 -4.86 1.60
N GLY A 29 6.37 -5.44 2.51
CA GLY A 29 5.95 -6.61 3.25
C GLY A 29 6.04 -7.91 2.44
N SER A 30 5.23 -8.90 2.80
CA SER A 30 5.32 -10.26 2.24
C SER A 30 5.09 -10.30 0.74
N TYR A 31 4.15 -9.52 0.21
CA TYR A 31 3.91 -9.46 -1.23
C TYR A 31 5.09 -8.85 -2.00
N ALA A 32 5.75 -7.84 -1.43
CA ALA A 32 6.93 -7.26 -2.06
C ALA A 32 8.09 -8.24 -2.13
N ARG A 33 8.21 -9.13 -1.13
CA ARG A 33 9.23 -10.18 -1.09
C ARG A 33 8.83 -11.44 -1.87
N ASP A 34 7.62 -11.46 -2.44
CA ASP A 34 7.05 -12.62 -3.13
C ASP A 34 6.91 -13.83 -2.18
N GLU A 35 6.65 -13.57 -0.91
CA GLU A 35 6.50 -14.57 0.16
C GLU A 35 5.08 -14.62 0.73
N ALA A 36 4.11 -14.02 0.03
CA ALA A 36 2.75 -13.94 0.52
C ALA A 36 2.03 -15.29 0.47
N HIS A 37 1.19 -15.50 1.48
CA HIS A 37 0.26 -16.63 1.56
C HIS A 37 -1.16 -16.16 1.23
N LEU A 38 -2.11 -17.11 1.15
CA LEU A 38 -3.51 -16.77 0.86
C LEU A 38 -4.11 -15.79 1.87
N ASP A 39 -3.67 -15.86 3.13
CA ASP A 39 -4.18 -15.01 4.21
C ASP A 39 -3.34 -13.74 4.42
N SER A 40 -2.33 -13.49 3.59
CA SER A 40 -1.47 -12.32 3.72
C SER A 40 -2.22 -11.05 3.32
N ASP A 41 -2.03 -9.99 4.12
CA ASP A 41 -2.52 -8.66 3.76
C ASP A 41 -1.56 -8.01 2.75
N ILE A 42 -2.12 -7.14 1.92
CA ILE A 42 -1.31 -6.30 1.03
C ILE A 42 -0.87 -5.08 1.82
N ASP A 43 0.43 -4.96 2.07
CA ASP A 43 1.00 -3.84 2.82
C ASP A 43 1.45 -2.76 1.86
N LEU A 44 0.89 -1.56 2.01
CA LEU A 44 1.19 -0.42 1.16
C LEU A 44 1.75 0.73 2.00
N LEU A 45 2.87 1.25 1.56
CA LEU A 45 3.46 2.48 2.10
C LEU A 45 3.01 3.64 1.22
N VAL A 46 2.27 4.57 1.80
CA VAL A 46 1.66 5.66 1.04
C VAL A 46 2.14 7.02 1.51
N ASN A 47 2.24 7.94 0.56
CA ASN A 47 2.41 9.36 0.83
C ASN A 47 1.11 10.07 0.48
N LEU A 48 0.58 10.84 1.42
CA LEU A 48 -0.70 11.51 1.25
C LEU A 48 -0.50 12.95 0.76
N SER A 49 -1.36 13.40 -0.16
CA SER A 49 -1.38 14.79 -0.61
C SER A 49 -2.18 15.69 0.35
N ARG A 50 -3.01 15.06 1.21
CA ARG A 50 -3.78 15.72 2.26
C ARG A 50 -4.06 14.72 3.38
N PRO A 51 -4.31 15.16 4.61
CA PRO A 51 -4.71 14.24 5.69
C PRO A 51 -6.04 13.56 5.35
N LEU A 52 -6.11 12.24 5.57
CA LEU A 52 -7.32 11.46 5.33
C LEU A 52 -8.12 11.22 6.63
N GLY A 53 -7.46 11.20 7.78
CA GLY A 53 -8.13 10.89 9.04
C GLY A 53 -8.81 9.54 8.99
N LEU A 54 -10.06 9.46 9.45
CA LEU A 54 -10.83 8.22 9.43
C LEU A 54 -11.20 7.74 8.02
N ASP A 55 -11.15 8.62 7.03
CA ASP A 55 -11.41 8.27 5.63
C ASP A 55 -10.40 7.26 5.08
N GLN A 56 -9.25 7.16 5.71
CA GLN A 56 -8.23 6.17 5.36
C GLN A 56 -8.81 4.75 5.38
N PHE A 57 -9.66 4.43 6.36
CA PHE A 57 -10.26 3.09 6.46
C PHE A 57 -11.19 2.79 5.29
N ARG A 58 -11.96 3.78 4.84
CA ARG A 58 -12.80 3.64 3.66
C ARG A 58 -11.97 3.39 2.40
N VAL A 59 -10.89 4.13 2.24
CA VAL A 59 -9.98 3.98 1.08
C VAL A 59 -9.33 2.59 1.10
N GLU A 60 -8.89 2.11 2.26
CA GLU A 60 -8.34 0.76 2.39
C GLU A 60 -9.35 -0.31 1.97
N ASP A 61 -10.60 -0.19 2.41
CA ASP A 61 -11.65 -1.15 2.07
C ASP A 61 -11.95 -1.15 0.57
N GLU A 62 -12.09 0.03 -0.03
CA GLU A 62 -12.35 0.14 -1.46
C GLU A 62 -11.18 -0.39 -2.29
N LEU A 63 -9.96 -0.07 -1.88
CA LEU A 63 -8.76 -0.54 -2.56
C LEU A 63 -8.65 -2.07 -2.43
N GLY A 64 -8.95 -2.62 -1.26
CA GLY A 64 -8.96 -4.05 -1.04
C GLY A 64 -9.95 -4.77 -1.95
N THR A 65 -11.13 -4.20 -2.14
CA THR A 65 -12.12 -4.73 -3.09
C THR A 65 -11.59 -4.73 -4.51
N LYS A 66 -10.93 -3.65 -4.91
CA LYS A 66 -10.35 -3.52 -6.26
C LYS A 66 -9.18 -4.47 -6.49
N LEU A 67 -8.38 -4.72 -5.47
CA LEU A 67 -7.23 -5.62 -5.55
C LEU A 67 -7.59 -7.09 -5.28
N GLY A 68 -8.71 -7.35 -4.62
CA GLY A 68 -9.15 -8.70 -4.30
C GLY A 68 -8.50 -9.30 -3.05
N ALA A 69 -7.95 -8.48 -2.16
CA ALA A 69 -7.37 -8.91 -0.89
C ALA A 69 -7.39 -7.75 0.11
N LYS A 70 -7.26 -8.07 1.39
CA LYS A 70 -7.23 -7.05 2.43
C LYS A 70 -5.99 -6.18 2.27
N VAL A 71 -6.17 -4.87 2.36
CA VAL A 71 -5.12 -3.87 2.24
C VAL A 71 -4.88 -3.20 3.58
N GLN A 72 -3.61 -3.02 3.92
CA GLN A 72 -3.19 -2.21 5.04
C GLN A 72 -2.31 -1.08 4.52
N MET A 73 -2.75 0.15 4.70
CA MET A 73 -1.99 1.35 4.31
C MET A 73 -1.27 1.92 5.51
N VAL A 74 0.01 2.20 5.32
CA VAL A 74 0.85 2.85 6.34
C VAL A 74 1.45 4.09 5.71
N THR A 75 1.34 5.23 6.40
CA THR A 75 2.00 6.44 5.95
C THR A 75 3.46 6.43 6.37
N ASP A 76 4.31 7.10 5.60
CA ASP A 76 5.72 7.27 5.94
C ASP A 76 5.87 7.91 7.33
N ALA A 77 5.04 8.90 7.64
CA ALA A 77 5.06 9.58 8.94
C ALA A 77 4.66 8.67 10.11
N ALA A 78 3.90 7.61 9.87
CA ALA A 78 3.48 6.68 10.92
C ALA A 78 4.56 5.66 11.28
N LEU A 79 5.59 5.51 10.44
CA LEU A 79 6.72 4.62 10.70
C LEU A 79 7.72 5.31 11.62
N THR A 80 7.48 5.25 12.92
CA THR A 80 8.30 5.93 13.92
C THR A 80 9.49 5.09 14.38
N ASN A 81 9.40 3.76 14.29
CA ASN A 81 10.53 2.89 14.63
C ASN A 81 11.56 2.92 13.51
N ARG A 82 12.77 3.37 13.85
CA ARG A 82 13.84 3.58 12.87
C ARG A 82 14.21 2.32 12.09
N ILE A 83 14.29 1.18 12.75
CA ILE A 83 14.68 -0.09 12.13
C ILE A 83 13.60 -0.58 11.18
N ILE A 84 12.34 -0.55 11.63
CA ILE A 84 11.20 -0.96 10.82
C ILE A 84 11.06 -0.04 9.61
N ARG A 85 11.24 1.27 9.80
CA ARG A 85 11.19 2.24 8.72
C ARG A 85 12.25 1.96 7.66
N GLN A 86 13.49 1.71 8.08
CA GLN A 86 14.58 1.42 7.15
C GLN A 86 14.29 0.16 6.34
N ARG A 87 13.76 -0.89 6.98
CA ARG A 87 13.38 -2.12 6.28
C ARG A 87 12.26 -1.89 5.29
N ALA A 88 11.22 -1.19 5.70
CA ALA A 88 10.08 -0.90 4.82
C ALA A 88 10.51 -0.11 3.60
N LEU A 89 11.35 0.91 3.79
CA LEU A 89 11.86 1.73 2.68
C LEU A 89 12.79 0.93 1.76
N ALA A 90 13.61 0.04 2.32
CA ALA A 90 14.51 -0.79 1.52
C ALA A 90 13.77 -1.83 0.69
N GLU A 91 12.67 -2.38 1.21
CA GLU A 91 11.86 -3.42 0.53
C GLU A 91 10.81 -2.82 -0.40
N ALA A 92 10.41 -1.57 -0.18
CA ALA A 92 9.27 -0.97 -0.88
C ALA A 92 9.53 -0.84 -2.38
N ILE A 93 8.53 -1.21 -3.16
CA ILE A 93 8.56 -1.17 -4.63
C ILE A 93 7.52 -0.16 -5.09
N ASP A 94 7.94 0.85 -5.85
CA ASP A 94 7.03 1.83 -6.43
C ASP A 94 6.06 1.18 -7.42
N ALA A 95 4.81 1.55 -7.27
CA ALA A 95 3.81 1.14 -8.24
C ALA A 95 3.71 2.12 -9.42
#